data_0ef8ff5a76e82f4dacfbfccb66a83df4
#
_entry.id   0ef8ff5a76e82f4dacfbfccb66a83df4
#
_cell.length_a   1.000
_cell.length_b   1.000
_cell.length_c   1.000
_cell.angle_alpha   90.00
_cell.angle_beta   90.00
_cell.angle_gamma   90.00
#
_symmetry.space_group_name_H-M   'P 1'
#
loop_
_entity.id
_entity.type
_entity.pdbx_description
1 polymer ?
#
loop_
_entity_poly.entity_id
_entity_poly.type
_entity_poly.pdbx_seq_one_letter_code
_entity_poly.pdbx_strand_id
1 'polypeptide(L)'
;NKKADLCFYLSCTKITKNKTLNQFKKNIVVHGSNLPIGRGHAPWIWKILSGSNKINLSLFEIDPSNSKPDSGPIYFREKIQLKGTELLDDIRFILAKNIINMCVKFIEHMKKRKNFRPRKQIGKGTFYRMRKPEDQELNLKKNIISQLNLFRTADNYRWPVFFKYKKIKYILKVYKS
;
A
#
# COMPACT_ATOMS: atom_id res chain seq x y z
N ASN A 1 -31.10 4.16 -13.82
CA ASN A 1 -30.14 4.70 -12.84
C ASN A 1 -28.85 5.12 -13.55
N LYS A 2 -28.57 6.44 -13.58
CA LYS A 2 -27.30 6.95 -14.11
C LYS A 2 -26.14 6.49 -13.20
N LYS A 3 -25.14 5.81 -13.75
CA LYS A 3 -23.90 5.45 -13.04
C LYS A 3 -23.11 6.74 -12.76
N ALA A 4 -22.55 6.85 -11.58
CA ALA A 4 -21.56 7.91 -11.30
C ALA A 4 -20.28 7.67 -12.14
N ASP A 5 -19.58 8.74 -12.50
CA ASP A 5 -18.49 8.63 -13.47
C ASP A 5 -17.24 7.95 -12.89
N LEU A 6 -16.94 8.18 -11.61
CA LEU A 6 -15.66 7.79 -11.03
C LEU A 6 -15.78 7.46 -9.54
N CYS A 7 -15.08 6.40 -9.12
CA CYS A 7 -14.85 6.06 -7.72
C CYS A 7 -13.37 5.80 -7.47
N PHE A 8 -12.83 6.36 -6.40
CA PHE A 8 -11.50 6.04 -5.89
C PHE A 8 -11.60 5.13 -4.67
N TYR A 9 -10.86 4.04 -4.68
CA TYR A 9 -10.74 3.10 -3.58
C TYR A 9 -9.38 3.33 -2.91
N LEU A 10 -9.37 4.07 -1.81
CA LEU A 10 -8.16 4.49 -1.11
C LEU A 10 -8.01 3.71 0.20
N SER A 11 -6.88 3.03 0.36
CA SER A 11 -6.54 2.26 1.56
C SER A 11 -7.60 1.21 1.97
N CYS A 12 -8.37 0.69 1.01
CA CYS A 12 -9.37 -0.34 1.26
C CYS A 12 -8.68 -1.65 1.63
N THR A 13 -9.14 -2.26 2.73
CA THR A 13 -8.61 -3.54 3.24
C THR A 13 -9.38 -4.76 2.74
N LYS A 14 -10.54 -4.54 2.13
CA LYS A 14 -11.41 -5.59 1.61
C LYS A 14 -11.55 -5.46 0.08
N ILE A 15 -11.67 -6.60 -0.59
CA ILE A 15 -11.97 -6.64 -2.03
C ILE A 15 -13.39 -6.11 -2.24
N THR A 16 -13.54 -5.15 -3.15
CA THR A 16 -14.82 -4.55 -3.47
C THR A 16 -15.66 -5.50 -4.32
N LYS A 17 -16.92 -5.68 -3.93
CA LYS A 17 -17.87 -6.57 -4.66
C LYS A 17 -18.30 -5.93 -5.99
N ASN A 18 -18.59 -6.76 -6.98
CA ASN A 18 -19.05 -6.31 -8.32
C ASN A 18 -20.31 -5.41 -8.24
N LYS A 19 -21.22 -5.66 -7.29
CA LYS A 19 -22.39 -4.79 -7.07
C LYS A 19 -22.01 -3.33 -6.85
N THR A 20 -20.94 -3.07 -6.09
CA THR A 20 -20.43 -1.72 -5.85
C THR A 20 -19.68 -1.18 -7.08
N LEU A 21 -18.82 -2.00 -7.69
CA LEU A 21 -18.06 -1.60 -8.89
C LEU A 21 -18.99 -1.18 -10.04
N ASN A 22 -20.10 -1.87 -10.21
CA ASN A 22 -21.07 -1.61 -11.28
C ASN A 22 -21.85 -0.28 -11.13
N GLN A 23 -21.72 0.40 -9.99
CA GLN A 23 -22.34 1.73 -9.76
C GLN A 23 -21.53 2.87 -10.41
N PHE A 24 -20.30 2.60 -10.83
CA PHE A 24 -19.38 3.60 -11.37
C PHE A 24 -18.91 3.19 -12.77
N LYS A 25 -18.65 4.20 -13.63
CA LYS A 25 -18.08 3.96 -14.98
C LYS A 25 -16.60 3.59 -14.86
N LYS A 26 -15.89 4.19 -13.91
CA LYS A 26 -14.47 3.94 -13.62
C LYS A 26 -14.24 3.70 -12.14
N ASN A 27 -13.50 2.66 -11.85
CA ASN A 27 -13.14 2.23 -10.51
C ASN A 27 -11.61 2.28 -10.37
N ILE A 28 -11.10 3.26 -9.65
CA ILE A 28 -9.66 3.55 -9.60
C ILE A 28 -9.10 3.23 -8.23
N VAL A 29 -7.94 2.58 -8.21
CA VAL A 29 -7.17 2.25 -7.01
C VAL A 29 -5.79 2.86 -7.10
N VAL A 30 -5.28 3.34 -5.97
CA VAL A 30 -3.85 3.62 -5.80
C VAL A 30 -3.26 2.57 -4.88
N HIS A 31 -2.37 1.74 -5.44
CA HIS A 31 -1.74 0.63 -4.75
C HIS A 31 -0.27 0.92 -4.44
N GLY A 32 0.18 0.55 -3.24
CA GLY A 32 1.51 0.86 -2.72
C GLY A 32 2.64 0.00 -3.27
N SER A 33 2.69 -0.25 -4.58
CA SER A 33 3.74 -1.02 -5.23
C SER A 33 3.93 -0.65 -6.70
N ASN A 34 4.98 -1.20 -7.32
CA ASN A 34 5.24 -1.12 -8.76
C ASN A 34 4.62 -2.33 -9.47
N LEU A 35 3.29 -2.32 -9.63
CA LEU A 35 2.56 -3.41 -10.28
C LEU A 35 3.15 -3.77 -11.67
N PRO A 36 3.23 -5.07 -12.01
CA PRO A 36 2.65 -6.24 -11.35
C PRO A 36 3.43 -6.76 -10.14
N ILE A 37 4.57 -6.19 -9.80
CA ILE A 37 5.36 -6.59 -8.62
C ILE A 37 4.72 -6.01 -7.36
N GLY A 38 4.48 -6.87 -6.35
CA GLY A 38 3.95 -6.45 -5.06
C GLY A 38 2.43 -6.28 -5.03
N ARG A 39 1.68 -7.17 -5.65
CA ARG A 39 0.24 -7.32 -5.42
C ARG A 39 -0.05 -7.76 -3.99
N GLY A 40 -1.28 -7.62 -3.53
CA GLY A 40 -1.73 -8.10 -2.23
C GLY A 40 -1.65 -7.07 -1.11
N HIS A 41 -1.38 -7.52 0.12
CA HIS A 41 -1.58 -6.68 1.31
C HIS A 41 -0.38 -5.82 1.66
N ALA A 42 -0.61 -4.50 1.74
CA ALA A 42 0.32 -3.48 2.23
C ALA A 42 1.77 -3.66 1.74
N PRO A 43 2.02 -3.78 0.42
CA PRO A 43 3.33 -4.11 -0.13
C PRO A 43 4.42 -3.10 0.26
N TRP A 44 4.06 -1.86 0.51
CA TRP A 44 4.99 -0.83 0.97
C TRP A 44 5.58 -1.14 2.35
N ILE A 45 4.82 -1.78 3.26
CA ILE A 45 5.35 -2.23 4.56
C ILE A 45 6.41 -3.31 4.35
N TRP A 46 6.12 -4.31 3.51
CA TRP A 46 7.07 -5.36 3.18
C TRP A 46 8.36 -4.82 2.55
N LYS A 47 8.24 -3.77 1.72
CA LYS A 47 9.40 -3.07 1.16
C LYS A 47 10.25 -2.40 2.23
N ILE A 48 9.64 -1.72 3.19
CA ILE A 48 10.37 -1.13 4.32
C ILE A 48 11.05 -2.22 5.16
N LEU A 49 10.34 -3.29 5.49
CA LEU A 49 10.89 -4.42 6.22
C LEU A 49 12.08 -5.05 5.51
N SER A 50 12.10 -5.08 4.18
CA SER A 50 13.24 -5.54 3.38
C SER A 50 14.37 -4.51 3.24
N GLY A 51 14.33 -3.38 3.96
CA GLY A 51 15.38 -2.34 3.95
C GLY A 51 15.20 -1.23 2.92
N SER A 52 14.14 -1.25 2.12
CA SER A 52 13.92 -0.21 1.11
C SER A 52 13.31 1.05 1.70
N ASN A 53 13.90 2.20 1.39
CA ASN A 53 13.32 3.52 1.65
C ASN A 53 12.59 4.09 0.43
N LYS A 54 12.38 3.28 -0.63
CA LYS A 54 11.64 3.66 -1.84
C LYS A 54 10.30 2.95 -1.85
N ILE A 55 9.22 3.73 -1.90
CA ILE A 55 7.86 3.22 -2.06
C ILE A 55 7.37 3.61 -3.45
N ASN A 56 6.89 2.63 -4.22
CA ASN A 56 6.23 2.90 -5.49
C ASN A 56 4.72 2.92 -5.27
N LEU A 57 4.04 3.76 -6.02
CA LEU A 57 2.59 3.82 -6.12
C LEU A 57 2.20 3.52 -7.57
N SER A 58 1.15 2.75 -7.76
CA SER A 58 0.52 2.50 -9.06
C SER A 58 -0.94 2.90 -8.99
N LEU A 59 -1.37 3.82 -9.85
CA LEU A 59 -2.77 4.15 -10.05
C LEU A 59 -3.28 3.32 -11.22
N PHE A 60 -4.26 2.46 -10.94
CA PHE A 60 -4.79 1.51 -11.91
C PHE A 60 -6.33 1.43 -11.85
N GLU A 61 -6.93 0.90 -12.90
CA GLU A 61 -8.37 0.66 -12.97
C GLU A 61 -8.68 -0.77 -12.53
N ILE A 62 -9.70 -0.95 -11.69
CA ILE A 62 -10.21 -2.28 -11.37
C ILE A 62 -10.92 -2.83 -12.62
N ASP A 63 -10.55 -4.03 -13.01
CA ASP A 63 -11.23 -4.78 -14.06
C ASP A 63 -12.22 -5.77 -13.40
N PRO A 64 -13.53 -5.50 -13.45
CA PRO A 64 -14.53 -6.38 -12.83
C PRO A 64 -14.57 -7.78 -13.44
N SER A 65 -14.08 -7.94 -14.66
CA SER A 65 -14.00 -9.24 -15.35
C SER A 65 -12.83 -10.09 -14.90
N ASN A 66 -11.84 -9.48 -14.21
CA ASN A 66 -10.64 -10.15 -13.77
C ASN A 66 -10.67 -10.44 -12.27
N SER A 67 -10.75 -11.71 -11.92
CA SER A 67 -10.78 -12.17 -10.51
C SER A 67 -9.46 -12.01 -9.75
N LYS A 68 -8.36 -11.69 -10.46
CA LYS A 68 -7.04 -11.53 -9.81
C LYS A 68 -6.91 -10.16 -9.17
N PRO A 69 -6.67 -10.05 -7.85
CA PRO A 69 -6.45 -8.77 -7.20
C PRO A 69 -5.27 -8.00 -7.82
N ASP A 70 -5.38 -6.67 -7.81
CA ASP A 70 -4.34 -5.72 -8.26
C ASP A 70 -3.77 -5.99 -9.65
N SER A 71 -4.60 -6.55 -10.56
CA SER A 71 -4.18 -6.95 -11.91
C SER A 71 -4.68 -6.04 -13.03
N GLY A 72 -5.49 -5.04 -12.71
CA GLY A 72 -6.06 -4.12 -13.68
C GLY A 72 -5.03 -3.25 -14.39
N PRO A 73 -5.41 -2.61 -15.50
CA PRO A 73 -4.49 -1.80 -16.31
C PRO A 73 -4.12 -0.49 -15.61
N ILE A 74 -2.87 -0.06 -15.77
CA ILE A 74 -2.25 1.05 -15.03
C ILE A 74 -2.26 2.32 -15.86
N TYR A 75 -2.70 3.43 -15.25
CA TYR A 75 -2.62 4.77 -15.85
C TYR A 75 -1.25 5.38 -15.68
N PHE A 76 -0.73 5.43 -14.44
CA PHE A 76 0.62 5.93 -14.17
C PHE A 76 1.15 5.45 -12.82
N ARG A 77 2.44 5.69 -12.60
CA ARG A 77 3.14 5.32 -11.38
C ARG A 77 3.87 6.52 -10.81
N GLU A 78 4.03 6.55 -9.49
CA GLU A 78 4.87 7.50 -8.79
C GLU A 78 5.80 6.79 -7.81
N LYS A 79 6.86 7.49 -7.41
CA LYS A 79 7.84 6.99 -6.44
C LYS A 79 7.91 7.98 -5.29
N ILE A 80 7.98 7.45 -4.08
CA ILE A 80 8.21 8.19 -2.85
C ILE A 80 9.57 7.77 -2.30
N GLN A 81 10.40 8.74 -1.95
CA GLN A 81 11.65 8.51 -1.24
C GLN A 81 11.45 8.88 0.22
N LEU A 82 11.65 7.92 1.12
CA LEU A 82 11.70 8.12 2.57
C LEU A 82 13.14 8.43 2.99
N LYS A 83 13.30 9.13 4.10
CA LYS A 83 14.61 9.41 4.72
C LYS A 83 15.19 8.18 5.42
N GLY A 84 14.33 7.29 5.93
CA GLY A 84 14.73 6.09 6.69
C GLY A 84 14.52 6.21 8.19
N THR A 85 14.04 7.37 8.65
CA THR A 85 13.77 7.68 10.06
C THR A 85 12.29 7.82 10.39
N GLU A 86 11.43 7.78 9.37
CA GLU A 86 9.99 7.91 9.55
C GLU A 86 9.42 6.70 10.29
N LEU A 87 8.53 6.96 11.25
CA LEU A 87 7.67 5.95 11.87
C LEU A 87 6.39 5.78 11.07
N LEU A 88 5.57 4.81 11.44
CA LEU A 88 4.38 4.41 10.70
C LEU A 88 3.44 5.57 10.37
N ASP A 89 3.18 6.46 11.31
CA ASP A 89 2.25 7.57 11.10
C ASP A 89 2.82 8.63 10.16
N ASP A 90 4.14 8.91 10.23
CA ASP A 90 4.81 9.76 9.23
C ASP A 90 4.67 9.16 7.84
N ILE A 91 4.92 7.85 7.73
CA ILE A 91 4.83 7.13 6.45
C ILE A 91 3.41 7.15 5.91
N ARG A 92 2.41 6.92 6.76
CA ARG A 92 0.98 7.00 6.40
C ARG A 92 0.60 8.39 5.90
N PHE A 93 1.08 9.44 6.58
CA PHE A 93 0.85 10.82 6.16
C PHE A 93 1.46 11.12 4.78
N ILE A 94 2.72 10.73 4.57
CA ILE A 94 3.41 10.89 3.29
C ILE A 94 2.67 10.13 2.18
N LEU A 95 2.27 8.89 2.45
CA LEU A 95 1.50 8.08 1.51
C LEU A 95 0.16 8.73 1.17
N ALA A 96 -0.61 9.16 2.17
CA ALA A 96 -1.91 9.78 1.97
C ALA A 96 -1.81 11.03 1.09
N LYS A 97 -0.85 11.91 1.36
CA LYS A 97 -0.58 13.10 0.54
C LYS A 97 -0.29 12.76 -0.93
N ASN A 98 0.58 11.77 -1.15
CA ASN A 98 0.94 11.36 -2.52
C ASN A 98 -0.24 10.65 -3.23
N ILE A 99 -1.01 9.82 -2.53
CA ILE A 99 -2.19 9.17 -3.07
C ILE A 99 -3.23 10.21 -3.51
N ILE A 100 -3.52 11.21 -2.67
CA ILE A 100 -4.44 12.29 -3.01
C ILE A 100 -3.96 13.06 -4.23
N ASN A 101 -2.67 13.43 -4.26
CA ASN A 101 -2.08 14.11 -5.42
C ASN A 101 -2.20 13.29 -6.72
N MET A 102 -2.00 11.98 -6.65
CA MET A 102 -2.20 11.09 -7.80
C MET A 102 -3.66 11.08 -8.27
N CYS A 103 -4.63 11.09 -7.36
CA CYS A 103 -6.04 11.16 -7.70
C CYS A 103 -6.39 12.50 -8.39
N VAL A 104 -5.88 13.62 -7.87
CA VAL A 104 -6.07 14.94 -8.48
C VAL A 104 -5.48 14.99 -9.89
N LYS A 105 -4.23 14.57 -10.06
CA LYS A 105 -3.58 14.45 -11.37
C LYS A 105 -4.38 13.57 -12.34
N PHE A 106 -4.93 12.46 -11.85
CA PHE A 106 -5.76 11.58 -12.66
C PHE A 106 -7.00 12.32 -13.19
N ILE A 107 -7.71 13.05 -12.34
CA ILE A 107 -8.89 13.84 -12.74
C ILE A 107 -8.51 14.90 -13.77
N GLU A 108 -7.41 15.61 -13.58
CA GLU A 108 -6.91 16.63 -14.52
C GLU A 108 -6.58 16.01 -15.90
N HIS A 109 -5.91 14.85 -15.91
CA HIS A 109 -5.63 14.14 -17.16
C HIS A 109 -6.89 13.69 -17.88
N MET A 110 -7.88 13.20 -17.13
CA MET A 110 -9.17 12.80 -17.68
C MET A 110 -9.93 13.98 -18.31
N LYS A 111 -9.85 15.17 -17.69
CA LYS A 111 -10.46 16.39 -18.24
C LYS A 111 -9.75 16.91 -19.50
N LYS A 112 -8.41 16.87 -19.52
CA LYS A 112 -7.60 17.45 -20.61
C LYS A 112 -7.44 16.54 -21.82
N ARG A 113 -7.51 15.22 -21.65
CA ARG A 113 -7.17 14.24 -22.68
C ARG A 113 -8.35 13.31 -23.00
N LYS A 114 -8.99 13.47 -24.16
CA LYS A 114 -10.07 12.58 -24.64
C LYS A 114 -9.68 11.08 -24.69
N ASN A 115 -8.38 10.78 -24.85
CA ASN A 115 -7.86 9.41 -25.04
C ASN A 115 -6.87 9.00 -23.93
N PHE A 116 -7.09 9.41 -22.68
CA PHE A 116 -6.26 8.94 -21.56
C PHE A 116 -6.62 7.49 -21.19
N ARG A 117 -5.84 6.54 -21.72
CA ARG A 117 -6.10 5.09 -21.56
C ARG A 117 -5.04 4.44 -20.68
N PRO A 118 -5.40 3.48 -19.83
CA PRO A 118 -4.44 2.72 -19.06
C PRO A 118 -3.74 1.66 -19.91
N ARG A 119 -2.56 1.22 -19.46
CA ARG A 119 -1.77 0.17 -20.10
C ARG A 119 -1.85 -1.13 -19.30
N LYS A 120 -1.97 -2.26 -19.99
CA LYS A 120 -1.94 -3.59 -19.35
C LYS A 120 -0.64 -3.76 -18.56
N GLN A 121 -0.74 -4.50 -17.45
CA GLN A 121 0.44 -4.93 -16.70
C GLN A 121 1.22 -5.96 -17.52
N ILE A 122 2.55 -5.83 -17.59
CA ILE A 122 3.45 -6.73 -18.31
C ILE A 122 4.40 -7.38 -17.33
N GLY A 123 4.71 -8.66 -17.52
CA GLY A 123 5.66 -9.43 -16.72
C GLY A 123 5.05 -10.23 -15.60
N LYS A 124 5.91 -11.03 -14.93
CA LYS A 124 5.54 -11.89 -13.81
C LYS A 124 5.30 -11.03 -12.57
N GLY A 125 4.11 -11.14 -11.99
CA GLY A 125 3.77 -10.47 -10.74
C GLY A 125 4.31 -11.21 -9.52
N THR A 126 4.47 -10.47 -8.41
CA THR A 126 4.70 -11.05 -7.08
C THR A 126 3.54 -10.68 -6.17
N PHE A 127 3.35 -11.43 -5.09
CA PHE A 127 2.25 -11.25 -4.17
C PHE A 127 2.75 -11.19 -2.72
N TYR A 128 2.27 -10.21 -1.96
CA TYR A 128 2.50 -10.10 -0.53
C TYR A 128 1.27 -10.55 0.25
N ARG A 129 1.47 -11.50 1.16
CA ARG A 129 0.44 -11.95 2.08
C ARG A 129 0.05 -10.84 3.07
N MET A 130 -1.11 -10.98 3.69
CA MET A 130 -1.45 -10.19 4.86
C MET A 130 -0.43 -10.47 5.98
N ARG A 131 -0.01 -9.40 6.67
CA ARG A 131 0.84 -9.51 7.85
C ARG A 131 0.06 -10.14 9.00
N LYS A 132 0.81 -10.81 9.87
CA LYS A 132 0.31 -11.38 11.12
C LYS A 132 0.99 -10.67 12.30
N PRO A 133 0.42 -10.75 13.52
CA PRO A 133 1.07 -10.19 14.71
C PRO A 133 2.50 -10.67 14.90
N GLU A 134 2.78 -11.92 14.56
CA GLU A 134 4.10 -12.56 14.68
C GLU A 134 5.17 -11.91 13.80
N ASP A 135 4.76 -11.26 12.71
CA ASP A 135 5.68 -10.50 11.84
C ASP A 135 6.27 -9.26 12.54
N GLN A 136 5.82 -8.93 13.75
CA GLN A 136 6.33 -7.84 14.58
C GLN A 136 7.22 -8.33 15.74
N GLU A 137 7.54 -9.62 15.80
CA GLU A 137 8.38 -10.18 16.85
C GLU A 137 9.86 -9.81 16.63
N LEU A 138 10.48 -9.22 17.65
CA LEU A 138 11.92 -8.93 17.67
C LEU A 138 12.71 -10.20 17.92
N ASN A 139 13.80 -10.33 17.22
CA ASN A 139 14.79 -11.36 17.50
C ASN A 139 15.78 -10.84 18.56
N LEU A 140 15.73 -11.40 19.76
CA LEU A 140 16.59 -11.01 20.88
C LEU A 140 18.10 -11.25 20.65
N LYS A 141 18.45 -12.06 19.65
CA LYS A 141 19.85 -12.31 19.26
C LYS A 141 20.41 -11.24 18.29
N LYS A 142 19.57 -10.32 17.82
CA LYS A 142 19.96 -9.24 16.91
C LYS A 142 19.97 -7.91 17.63
N ASN A 143 20.85 -6.98 17.20
CA ASN A 143 20.84 -5.62 17.71
C ASN A 143 19.59 -4.85 17.22
N ILE A 144 19.26 -3.78 17.94
CA ILE A 144 18.07 -2.96 17.65
C ILE A 144 18.16 -2.30 16.29
N ILE A 145 19.32 -1.80 15.88
CA ILE A 145 19.50 -1.08 14.61
C ILE A 145 19.19 -1.99 13.41
N SER A 146 19.63 -3.24 13.45
CA SER A 146 19.35 -4.20 12.38
C SER A 146 17.85 -4.52 12.24
N GLN A 147 17.05 -4.18 13.24
CA GLN A 147 15.62 -4.41 13.32
C GLN A 147 14.81 -3.10 13.32
N LEU A 148 15.45 -1.96 13.04
CA LEU A 148 14.78 -0.65 13.07
C LEU A 148 13.52 -0.60 12.19
N ASN A 149 13.51 -1.31 11.08
CA ASN A 149 12.35 -1.35 10.19
C ASN A 149 11.11 -2.01 10.80
N LEU A 150 11.26 -2.89 11.81
CA LEU A 150 10.11 -3.37 12.57
C LEU A 150 9.47 -2.24 13.36
N PHE A 151 10.27 -1.39 14.01
CA PHE A 151 9.79 -0.21 14.74
C PHE A 151 9.16 0.81 13.81
N ARG A 152 9.78 1.07 12.65
CA ARG A 152 9.27 2.00 11.63
C ARG A 152 7.90 1.60 11.08
N THR A 153 7.58 0.30 11.06
CA THR A 153 6.32 -0.23 10.54
C THR A 153 5.35 -0.70 11.62
N ALA A 154 5.67 -0.43 12.88
CA ALA A 154 4.85 -0.79 14.03
C ALA A 154 3.70 0.20 14.22
N ASP A 155 2.49 -0.33 14.41
CA ASP A 155 1.36 0.40 14.94
C ASP A 155 1.34 0.18 16.46
N ASN A 156 1.64 1.23 17.23
CA ASN A 156 1.77 1.15 18.69
C ASN A 156 0.52 0.64 19.41
N TYR A 157 -0.64 0.64 18.74
CA TYR A 157 -1.93 0.23 19.32
C TYR A 157 -2.42 -1.09 18.73
N ARG A 158 -2.34 -1.28 17.41
CA ARG A 158 -2.89 -2.45 16.73
C ARG A 158 -1.87 -3.55 16.49
N TRP A 159 -0.62 -3.15 16.17
CA TRP A 159 0.46 -4.03 15.73
C TRP A 159 1.80 -3.58 16.32
N PRO A 160 1.92 -3.50 17.68
CA PRO A 160 3.15 -3.08 18.32
C PRO A 160 4.27 -4.11 18.12
N VAL A 161 5.50 -3.63 18.18
CA VAL A 161 6.66 -4.51 18.27
C VAL A 161 6.64 -5.25 19.60
N PHE A 162 7.06 -6.49 19.60
CA PHE A 162 7.15 -7.28 20.81
C PHE A 162 8.31 -8.28 20.75
N PHE A 163 8.68 -8.80 21.92
CA PHE A 163 9.55 -9.97 22.05
C PHE A 163 9.01 -10.91 23.12
N LYS A 164 9.51 -12.13 23.12
CA LYS A 164 9.20 -13.13 24.16
C LYS A 164 10.46 -13.45 24.95
N TYR A 165 10.34 -13.43 26.27
CA TYR A 165 11.38 -13.89 27.18
C TYR A 165 10.76 -14.76 28.26
N LYS A 166 11.31 -15.97 28.52
CA LYS A 166 10.76 -16.95 29.44
C LYS A 166 9.25 -17.19 29.27
N LYS A 167 8.79 -17.31 28.00
CA LYS A 167 7.38 -17.49 27.61
C LYS A 167 6.46 -16.27 27.86
N ILE A 168 6.98 -15.18 28.41
CA ILE A 168 6.22 -13.94 28.62
C ILE A 168 6.42 -13.02 27.40
N LYS A 169 5.33 -12.44 26.91
CA LYS A 169 5.35 -11.46 25.84
C LYS A 169 5.49 -10.06 26.39
N TYR A 170 6.52 -9.35 25.95
CA TYR A 170 6.78 -7.94 26.25
C TYR A 170 6.47 -7.07 25.04
N ILE A 171 5.67 -6.03 25.21
CA ILE A 171 5.26 -5.10 24.15
C ILE A 171 6.10 -3.83 24.24
N LEU A 172 6.61 -3.39 23.09
CA LEU A 172 7.38 -2.17 22.94
C LEU A 172 6.59 -1.16 22.11
N LYS A 173 6.56 0.07 22.59
CA LYS A 173 6.02 1.20 21.83
C LYS A 173 7.15 2.17 21.50
N VAL A 174 7.16 2.70 20.28
CA VAL A 174 8.23 3.60 19.81
C VAL A 174 7.63 4.95 19.46
N TYR A 175 8.32 5.99 19.89
CA TYR A 175 8.00 7.38 19.61
C TYR A 175 9.26 8.10 19.16
N LYS A 176 9.12 9.20 18.42
CA LYS A 176 10.18 10.16 18.14
C LYS A 176 9.97 11.41 18.98
N SER A 177 11.04 11.96 19.48
CA SER A 177 11.11 13.32 20.06
C SER A 177 11.38 14.35 18.96
#